data_20b19e59f9db69e68aae3eea6f8686c3
#
_entry.id   20b19e59f9db69e68aae3eea6f8686c3
#
_cell.length_a   1.000
_cell.length_b   1.000
_cell.length_c   1.000
_cell.angle_alpha   90.00
_cell.angle_beta   90.00
_cell.angle_gamma   90.00
#
_symmetry.space_group_name_H-M   'P 1'
#
loop_
_entity.id
_entity.type
_entity.pdbx_description
1 polymer ?
#
loop_
_entity_poly.entity_id
_entity_poly.type
_entity_poly.pdbx_seq_one_letter_code
_entity_poly.pdbx_strand_id
1 'polypeptide(L)'
;MEKTENAQSCQDKCEEDIPKSSPFDFVIKQFQGKKSSGGKRKEQPSAIRKFFEGFDFVKSEVKDRRETEETEINTSRADDQNEKEDLSIEDGPSHLISEAESPTGKQRFNQFMQKLGKKSNSKNLDLNNCALSATDVTELASLLPFLPELEEISLSWNGGIGGSLKALTVQLHHVNLLKVLRLNNCRLTAEDVTSLGEAFEIVPQLEELDLSWNSNIGGKLSLLTKKLQKGCKIRFLKITDCNLTAKDGESLAQILNVIPNLEVLDLSINKHIGCSMKIIAQDLKNVPGLKQLNLHMCGLKQDSLQALDTALQHLAELRKLDISGNKEIGGGFKDSTAHLANLKNLEVLDLHQCCVTEEDMTILSQVIPLLSSLQELNLSSNKNVGVSSDPLLSRLRFLPKLKSVAISNCCLREESFSSLAEAALHLPELEILDLSWNKCVGGNLKLLLEALKLATEIQVLRLSSCNLVTEDLALLILLTQDGHLARLQKLDLSYNDNISDEGWAIFFKGLAVFKELSELDVSLRPSSCRDCGMWFSELLAALTKLPALAELGMQRWVLSESQRKRLESFNQDNKRSIRFDC
;
A
#
# COMPACT_ATOMS: atom_id res chain seq x y z
N MET A 1 25.50 -6.30 -42.94
CA MET A 1 26.24 -5.37 -42.09
C MET A 1 25.35 -4.27 -41.48
N GLU A 2 24.06 -4.19 -41.83
CA GLU A 2 23.13 -3.15 -41.30
C GLU A 2 22.37 -3.53 -40.04
N LYS A 3 22.41 -4.78 -39.57
CA LYS A 3 21.64 -5.23 -38.39
C LYS A 3 22.36 -5.02 -37.06
N THR A 4 23.64 -4.71 -37.03
CA THR A 4 24.42 -4.51 -35.81
C THR A 4 24.39 -3.07 -35.27
N GLU A 5 24.19 -2.08 -36.12
CA GLU A 5 24.14 -0.67 -35.69
C GLU A 5 22.84 -0.30 -34.96
N ASN A 6 21.71 -0.93 -35.29
CA ASN A 6 20.43 -0.65 -34.59
C ASN A 6 20.36 -1.21 -33.15
N ALA A 7 21.08 -2.27 -32.82
CA ALA A 7 21.11 -2.83 -31.47
C ALA A 7 21.91 -1.94 -30.50
N GLN A 8 22.99 -1.30 -31.02
CA GLN A 8 23.83 -0.42 -30.21
C GLN A 8 23.15 0.94 -29.93
N SER A 9 22.35 1.45 -30.87
CA SER A 9 21.59 2.70 -30.69
C SER A 9 20.48 2.59 -29.63
N CYS A 10 19.92 1.41 -29.39
CA CYS A 10 18.95 1.19 -28.31
C CYS A 10 19.59 1.14 -26.91
N GLN A 11 20.83 0.68 -26.79
CA GLN A 11 21.54 0.65 -25.50
C GLN A 11 21.90 2.06 -25.01
N ASP A 12 22.42 2.91 -25.89
CA ASP A 12 22.80 4.28 -25.54
C ASP A 12 21.60 5.17 -25.17
N LYS A 13 20.42 4.93 -25.78
CA LYS A 13 19.20 5.69 -25.43
C LYS A 13 18.56 5.30 -24.09
N CYS A 14 18.87 4.13 -23.55
CA CYS A 14 18.37 3.72 -22.23
C CYS A 14 19.19 4.30 -21.07
N GLU A 15 20.42 4.78 -21.30
CA GLU A 15 21.29 5.28 -20.21
C GLU A 15 21.13 6.79 -19.92
N GLU A 16 20.71 7.60 -20.88
CA GLU A 16 20.68 9.06 -20.71
C GLU A 16 19.46 9.65 -19.97
N ASP A 17 18.35 8.91 -19.84
CA ASP A 17 17.08 9.43 -19.31
C ASP A 17 16.59 8.77 -18.01
N ILE A 18 17.46 8.06 -17.27
CA ILE A 18 17.07 7.49 -15.99
C ILE A 18 17.19 8.57 -14.93
N PRO A 19 16.11 8.95 -14.22
CA PRO A 19 16.25 9.77 -13.03
C PRO A 19 17.17 9.04 -12.06
N LYS A 20 18.24 9.70 -11.59
CA LYS A 20 19.21 9.14 -10.64
C LYS A 20 18.62 8.76 -9.28
N SER A 21 17.30 8.87 -9.14
CA SER A 21 16.52 8.46 -7.95
C SER A 21 15.20 7.85 -8.41
N SER A 22 14.78 6.77 -7.76
CA SER A 22 13.45 6.19 -7.98
C SER A 22 12.38 7.20 -7.52
N PRO A 23 11.13 7.11 -8.01
CA PRO A 23 10.02 7.88 -7.45
C PRO A 23 9.94 7.75 -5.94
N PHE A 24 10.38 6.62 -5.40
CA PHE A 24 10.51 6.35 -3.95
C PHE A 24 11.58 7.19 -3.26
N ASP A 25 12.75 7.38 -3.87
CA ASP A 25 13.82 8.23 -3.32
C ASP A 25 13.42 9.70 -3.31
N PHE A 26 12.57 10.12 -4.23
CA PHE A 26 12.00 11.46 -4.25
C PHE A 26 11.03 11.68 -3.09
N VAL A 27 10.17 10.71 -2.82
CA VAL A 27 9.24 10.75 -1.68
C VAL A 27 10.01 10.76 -0.36
N ILE A 28 11.02 9.90 -0.18
CA ILE A 28 11.86 9.86 1.02
C ILE A 28 12.62 11.17 1.22
N LYS A 29 13.16 11.78 0.16
CA LYS A 29 13.85 13.08 0.25
C LYS A 29 12.92 14.23 0.61
N GLN A 30 11.66 14.23 0.17
CA GLN A 30 10.67 15.22 0.61
C GLN A 30 10.37 15.14 2.10
N PHE A 31 10.41 13.93 2.69
CA PHE A 31 10.23 13.75 4.13
C PHE A 31 11.45 14.12 4.97
N GLN A 32 12.66 13.92 4.45
CA GLN A 32 13.89 14.26 5.17
C GLN A 32 14.25 15.75 5.11
N GLY A 33 13.76 16.50 4.12
CA GLY A 33 14.06 17.92 3.89
C GLY A 33 13.25 18.92 4.72
N LYS A 34 12.22 18.49 5.48
CA LYS A 34 11.36 19.39 6.27
C LYS A 34 11.67 19.39 7.77
N LYS A 35 12.94 19.50 8.16
CA LYS A 35 13.31 19.94 9.50
C LYS A 35 13.84 21.37 9.44
N SER A 36 12.96 22.34 9.35
CA SER A 36 13.07 23.70 9.93
C SER A 36 12.04 24.65 9.33
N SER A 37 11.32 25.25 10.21
CA SER A 37 10.51 26.47 10.16
C SER A 37 9.00 26.27 10.31
N GLY A 38 8.52 26.79 11.43
CA GLY A 38 7.11 26.78 11.81
C GLY A 38 6.27 27.72 10.95
N GLY A 39 5.09 27.23 10.60
CA GLY A 39 4.05 28.00 9.95
C GLY A 39 2.82 27.12 9.79
N LYS A 40 1.76 27.45 10.51
CA LYS A 40 0.46 26.77 10.42
C LYS A 40 -0.12 26.91 9.01
N ARG A 41 -0.25 25.80 8.27
CA ARG A 41 -1.13 25.69 7.10
C ARG A 41 -1.93 24.40 7.18
N LYS A 42 -3.23 24.51 6.94
CA LYS A 42 -4.15 23.37 6.80
C LYS A 42 -3.67 22.49 5.65
N GLU A 43 -3.35 21.23 5.95
CA GLU A 43 -2.93 20.26 4.96
C GLU A 43 -4.14 19.49 4.41
N GLN A 44 -4.28 19.53 3.10
CA GLN A 44 -5.12 18.60 2.34
C GLN A 44 -4.45 17.22 2.32
N PRO A 45 -5.20 16.10 2.30
CA PRO A 45 -4.63 14.75 2.22
C PRO A 45 -3.93 14.55 0.89
N SER A 46 -2.61 14.40 0.96
CA SER A 46 -1.71 14.35 -0.18
C SER A 46 -1.67 12.97 -0.85
N ALA A 47 -1.08 12.95 -2.04
CA ALA A 47 -0.78 11.80 -2.89
C ALA A 47 -0.23 10.52 -2.19
N ILE A 48 0.20 10.62 -0.95
CA ILE A 48 0.70 9.52 -0.11
C ILE A 48 -0.41 8.52 0.25
N ARG A 49 -1.62 8.98 0.52
CA ARG A 49 -2.75 8.10 0.82
C ARG A 49 -3.12 7.26 -0.40
N LYS A 50 -3.05 7.83 -1.60
CA LYS A 50 -3.26 7.12 -2.87
C LYS A 50 -2.19 6.06 -3.16
N PHE A 51 -0.95 6.28 -2.74
CA PHE A 51 0.14 5.32 -2.95
C PHE A 51 -0.03 4.05 -2.11
N PHE A 52 -0.52 4.19 -0.87
CA PHE A 52 -0.76 3.06 0.03
C PHE A 52 -2.13 2.39 -0.18
N GLU A 53 -3.15 3.10 -0.65
CA GLU A 53 -4.46 2.52 -1.00
C GLU A 53 -4.40 1.60 -2.24
N GLY A 54 -3.35 1.72 -3.06
CA GLY A 54 -3.07 0.80 -4.19
C GLY A 54 -2.51 -0.58 -3.77
N PHE A 55 -2.19 -0.77 -2.50
CA PHE A 55 -1.62 -2.01 -1.96
C PHE A 55 -2.56 -2.80 -1.03
N ASP A 56 -3.74 -2.27 -0.70
CA ASP A 56 -4.75 -2.95 0.10
C ASP A 56 -5.86 -3.55 -0.79
N PHE A 57 -5.54 -4.60 -1.52
CA PHE A 57 -6.57 -5.49 -2.08
C PHE A 57 -6.82 -6.62 -1.09
N VAL A 58 -7.89 -6.57 -0.44
CA VAL A 58 -8.89 -7.50 0.09
C VAL A 58 -9.54 -6.91 1.35
N LYS A 59 -10.64 -6.21 1.19
CA LYS A 59 -11.72 -6.21 2.18
C LYS A 59 -13.06 -6.21 1.48
N SER A 60 -13.76 -7.30 1.74
CA SER A 60 -15.15 -7.55 1.42
C SER A 60 -16.09 -6.40 1.74
N GLU A 61 -17.06 -6.22 0.85
CA GLU A 61 -18.23 -5.37 0.93
C GLU A 61 -19.00 -5.51 2.25
N VAL A 62 -19.38 -4.37 2.84
CA VAL A 62 -20.69 -4.20 3.46
C VAL A 62 -21.19 -2.80 3.10
N LYS A 63 -22.31 -2.77 2.39
CA LYS A 63 -23.13 -1.61 2.12
C LYS A 63 -23.70 -1.04 3.42
N ASP A 64 -23.75 0.27 3.60
CA ASP A 64 -25.05 0.89 3.79
C ASP A 64 -25.07 2.40 3.52
N ARG A 65 -26.23 2.84 3.10
CA ARG A 65 -26.59 4.13 2.52
C ARG A 65 -27.06 5.13 3.56
N ARG A 66 -26.88 6.43 3.22
CA ARG A 66 -27.77 7.60 3.47
C ARG A 66 -27.70 8.23 4.87
N GLU A 67 -27.90 9.50 5.05
CA GLU A 67 -28.44 10.66 4.31
C GLU A 67 -27.93 11.95 4.97
N THR A 68 -27.86 13.00 4.18
CA THR A 68 -27.60 14.40 4.51
C THR A 68 -28.66 15.03 5.38
N GLU A 69 -28.27 15.98 6.23
CA GLU A 69 -28.99 17.26 6.35
C GLU A 69 -28.12 18.32 7.03
N GLU A 70 -28.01 19.46 6.35
CA GLU A 70 -27.42 20.72 6.81
C GLU A 70 -28.37 21.43 7.76
N THR A 71 -27.84 22.16 8.73
CA THR A 71 -28.37 23.46 9.12
C THR A 71 -27.31 24.32 9.81
N GLU A 72 -27.06 25.47 9.22
CA GLU A 72 -26.37 26.62 9.80
C GLU A 72 -27.14 27.16 11.01
N ILE A 73 -26.45 27.88 11.91
CA ILE A 73 -26.81 29.22 12.38
C ILE A 73 -25.77 29.76 13.39
N ASN A 74 -25.08 30.78 12.92
CA ASN A 74 -24.69 32.08 13.52
C ASN A 74 -24.21 32.24 14.96
N THR A 75 -23.08 32.90 14.94
CA THR A 75 -22.37 33.72 15.93
C THR A 75 -23.18 34.77 16.65
N SER A 76 -22.87 35.02 17.92
CA SER A 76 -22.66 36.38 18.42
C SER A 76 -21.87 36.40 19.75
N ARG A 77 -20.97 37.37 19.81
CA ARG A 77 -20.10 37.79 20.94
C ARG A 77 -20.87 38.63 21.95
N ALA A 78 -20.36 38.64 23.20
CA ALA A 78 -19.93 39.80 23.99
C ALA A 78 -19.76 39.39 25.47
N ASP A 79 -18.64 39.51 25.98
CA ASP A 79 -17.93 40.43 26.89
C ASP A 79 -18.65 40.82 28.20
N ASP A 80 -17.93 40.49 29.27
CA ASP A 80 -17.37 41.31 30.36
C ASP A 80 -18.11 41.51 31.68
N GLN A 81 -17.32 41.33 32.72
CA GLN A 81 -17.15 42.01 34.04
C GLN A 81 -17.97 41.60 35.26
N ASN A 82 -17.14 41.10 36.20
CA ASN A 82 -16.98 41.47 37.63
C ASN A 82 -18.16 42.12 38.40
N GLU A 83 -18.49 41.56 39.56
CA GLU A 83 -18.19 42.19 40.85
C GLU A 83 -18.66 41.34 42.05
N LYS A 84 -17.97 41.55 43.17
CA LYS A 84 -18.17 40.96 44.50
C LYS A 84 -19.33 41.63 45.24
N GLU A 85 -19.89 40.92 46.22
CA GLU A 85 -20.16 41.28 47.63
C GLU A 85 -21.23 40.36 48.20
N ASP A 86 -21.04 39.74 49.18
CA ASP A 86 -20.97 39.67 50.64
C ASP A 86 -22.36 39.54 51.36
N LEU A 87 -22.42 38.48 52.16
CA LEU A 87 -23.17 38.28 53.40
C LEU A 87 -24.70 38.55 53.48
N SER A 88 -25.45 37.45 53.76
CA SER A 88 -26.16 37.32 55.05
C SER A 88 -26.88 35.97 55.19
N ILE A 89 -26.82 35.41 56.39
CA ILE A 89 -27.40 34.18 56.90
C ILE A 89 -28.89 34.42 57.18
N GLU A 90 -29.77 33.46 56.75
CA GLU A 90 -31.00 33.13 57.49
C GLU A 90 -31.41 31.67 57.23
N ASP A 91 -31.87 31.04 58.30
CA ASP A 91 -32.22 29.62 58.46
C ASP A 91 -33.50 29.16 57.81
N GLY A 92 -33.49 27.89 57.30
CA GLY A 92 -34.54 26.87 57.26
C GLY A 92 -35.40 26.78 56.01
N PRO A 93 -36.04 25.63 55.70
CA PRO A 93 -35.81 24.26 56.14
C PRO A 93 -35.45 23.27 54.99
N SER A 94 -34.94 22.11 55.38
CA SER A 94 -34.56 20.93 54.59
C SER A 94 -35.43 20.64 53.36
N HIS A 95 -34.83 20.88 52.16
CA HIS A 95 -35.19 20.14 50.96
C HIS A 95 -34.06 19.18 50.63
N LEU A 96 -34.41 17.88 50.49
CA LEU A 96 -33.61 16.80 49.99
C LEU A 96 -32.87 17.26 48.72
N ILE A 97 -31.56 17.52 48.85
CA ILE A 97 -30.65 17.61 47.74
C ILE A 97 -30.54 16.18 47.21
N SER A 98 -31.16 15.92 46.05
CA SER A 98 -30.88 14.72 45.27
C SER A 98 -29.38 14.71 45.03
N GLU A 99 -28.68 13.72 45.61
CA GLU A 99 -27.32 13.38 45.20
C GLU A 99 -27.35 13.21 43.69
N ALA A 100 -26.74 14.13 42.97
CA ALA A 100 -26.49 13.97 41.53
C ALA A 100 -25.62 12.71 41.41
N GLU A 101 -26.23 11.59 41.02
CA GLU A 101 -25.54 10.33 40.79
C GLU A 101 -24.33 10.64 39.87
N SER A 102 -23.14 10.34 40.37
CA SER A 102 -21.92 10.45 39.56
C SER A 102 -22.10 9.61 38.30
N PRO A 103 -21.77 10.14 37.09
CA PRO A 103 -22.03 9.47 35.83
C PRO A 103 -21.48 8.04 35.87
N THR A 104 -22.30 7.05 35.50
CA THR A 104 -21.85 5.64 35.41
C THR A 104 -20.64 5.52 34.51
N GLY A 105 -19.79 4.51 34.71
CA GLY A 105 -18.60 4.31 33.87
C GLY A 105 -18.90 4.29 32.36
N LYS A 106 -20.05 3.72 31.97
CA LYS A 106 -20.52 3.76 30.58
C LYS A 106 -20.86 5.18 30.09
N GLN A 107 -21.43 6.01 30.94
CA GLN A 107 -21.71 7.41 30.57
C GLN A 107 -20.40 8.20 30.40
N ARG A 108 -19.42 8.01 31.28
CA ARG A 108 -18.07 8.61 31.17
C ARG A 108 -17.37 8.16 29.88
N PHE A 109 -17.43 6.89 29.53
CA PHE A 109 -16.88 6.38 28.28
C PHE A 109 -17.57 7.01 27.06
N ASN A 110 -18.90 7.10 27.05
CA ASN A 110 -19.62 7.75 25.95
C ASN A 110 -19.24 9.24 25.83
N GLN A 111 -19.08 9.95 26.94
CA GLN A 111 -18.64 11.36 26.95
C GLN A 111 -17.20 11.48 26.40
N PHE A 112 -16.30 10.59 26.78
CA PHE A 112 -14.94 10.54 26.26
C PHE A 112 -14.94 10.34 24.73
N MET A 113 -15.70 9.36 24.22
CA MET A 113 -15.82 9.11 22.78
C MET A 113 -16.45 10.28 22.05
N GLN A 114 -17.48 10.91 22.61
CA GLN A 114 -18.11 12.08 22.02
C GLN A 114 -17.16 13.29 21.95
N LYS A 115 -16.34 13.53 22.99
CA LYS A 115 -15.27 14.54 23.01
C LYS A 115 -14.32 14.38 21.82
N LEU A 116 -14.06 13.13 21.39
CA LEU A 116 -13.19 12.78 20.28
C LEU A 116 -13.93 12.69 18.93
N GLY A 117 -15.24 12.97 18.89
CA GLY A 117 -16.07 12.84 17.67
C GLY A 117 -16.23 11.39 17.18
N LYS A 118 -16.09 10.41 18.07
CA LYS A 118 -16.17 8.98 17.74
C LYS A 118 -17.43 8.34 18.32
N LYS A 119 -17.91 7.29 17.64
CA LYS A 119 -19.00 6.45 18.17
C LYS A 119 -18.44 5.48 19.22
N SER A 120 -19.14 5.31 20.34
CA SER A 120 -18.79 4.32 21.34
C SER A 120 -19.10 2.91 20.86
N ASN A 121 -18.14 2.00 21.03
CA ASN A 121 -18.28 0.57 20.80
C ASN A 121 -17.57 -0.17 21.95
N SER A 122 -18.27 -1.10 22.63
CA SER A 122 -17.72 -1.81 23.78
C SER A 122 -16.69 -2.88 23.42
N LYS A 123 -16.67 -3.32 22.16
CA LYS A 123 -15.75 -4.39 21.68
C LYS A 123 -14.59 -3.87 20.86
N ASN A 124 -14.76 -2.76 20.17
CA ASN A 124 -13.75 -2.19 19.29
C ASN A 124 -13.57 -0.71 19.58
N LEU A 125 -12.40 -0.34 20.04
CA LEU A 125 -12.00 1.02 20.35
C LEU A 125 -11.07 1.55 19.25
N ASP A 126 -11.66 2.17 18.24
CA ASP A 126 -10.91 2.83 17.18
C ASP A 126 -10.73 4.32 17.47
N LEU A 127 -9.53 4.66 17.95
CA LEU A 127 -9.10 6.04 18.23
C LEU A 127 -7.97 6.49 17.28
N ASN A 128 -7.93 5.95 16.08
CA ASN A 128 -6.94 6.32 15.07
C ASN A 128 -7.03 7.81 14.74
N ASN A 129 -5.86 8.46 14.73
CA ASN A 129 -5.70 9.86 14.32
C ASN A 129 -6.65 10.84 15.04
N CYS A 130 -6.81 10.65 16.36
CA CYS A 130 -7.67 11.49 17.21
C CYS A 130 -6.88 12.60 17.92
N ALA A 131 -5.60 12.81 17.57
CA ALA A 131 -4.69 13.77 18.22
C ALA A 131 -4.61 13.57 19.75
N LEU A 132 -4.64 12.31 20.22
CA LEU A 132 -4.59 11.98 21.63
C LEU A 132 -3.32 12.52 22.29
N SER A 133 -3.49 13.03 23.50
CA SER A 133 -2.41 13.45 24.40
C SER A 133 -2.15 12.40 25.49
N ALA A 134 -1.08 12.57 26.27
CA ALA A 134 -0.79 11.74 27.44
C ALA A 134 -1.93 11.76 28.47
N THR A 135 -2.62 12.88 28.63
CA THR A 135 -3.80 13.00 29.52
C THR A 135 -4.98 12.20 29.02
N ASP A 136 -5.22 12.18 27.70
CA ASP A 136 -6.30 11.35 27.12
C ASP A 136 -6.01 9.86 27.29
N VAL A 137 -4.74 9.42 27.21
CA VAL A 137 -4.34 8.04 27.51
C VAL A 137 -4.61 7.68 28.96
N THR A 138 -4.33 8.60 29.90
CA THR A 138 -4.61 8.38 31.33
C THR A 138 -6.12 8.33 31.59
N GLU A 139 -6.89 9.21 30.95
CA GLU A 139 -8.36 9.18 31.01
C GLU A 139 -8.90 7.83 30.47
N LEU A 140 -8.45 7.41 29.27
CA LEU A 140 -8.81 6.13 28.68
C LEU A 140 -8.48 4.96 29.60
N ALA A 141 -7.28 4.94 30.18
CA ALA A 141 -6.86 3.91 31.13
C ALA A 141 -7.86 3.77 32.31
N SER A 142 -8.37 4.88 32.83
CA SER A 142 -9.38 4.90 33.90
C SER A 142 -10.75 4.34 33.46
N LEU A 143 -11.01 4.25 32.17
CA LEU A 143 -12.25 3.75 31.59
C LEU A 143 -12.22 2.26 31.25
N LEU A 144 -11.04 1.64 31.12
CA LEU A 144 -10.89 0.21 30.79
C LEU A 144 -11.65 -0.73 31.73
N PRO A 145 -11.72 -0.48 33.07
CA PRO A 145 -12.50 -1.32 33.96
C PRO A 145 -13.99 -1.44 33.60
N PHE A 146 -14.51 -0.49 32.83
CA PHE A 146 -15.91 -0.48 32.38
C PHE A 146 -16.12 -1.11 31.00
N LEU A 147 -15.05 -1.64 30.38
CA LEU A 147 -15.05 -2.23 29.04
C LEU A 147 -14.54 -3.68 29.04
N PRO A 148 -15.10 -4.59 29.87
CA PRO A 148 -14.58 -5.97 30.00
C PRO A 148 -14.73 -6.80 28.71
N GLU A 149 -15.59 -6.37 27.77
CA GLU A 149 -15.83 -7.06 26.49
C GLU A 149 -14.92 -6.55 25.36
N LEU A 150 -13.95 -5.66 25.67
CA LEU A 150 -13.10 -5.04 24.66
C LEU A 150 -12.16 -6.07 24.03
N GLU A 151 -12.26 -6.21 22.71
CA GLU A 151 -11.47 -7.14 21.91
C GLU A 151 -10.39 -6.43 21.09
N GLU A 152 -10.59 -5.17 20.71
CA GLU A 152 -9.66 -4.41 19.87
C GLU A 152 -9.42 -3.00 20.42
N ILE A 153 -8.14 -2.60 20.44
CA ILE A 153 -7.70 -1.22 20.73
C ILE A 153 -6.80 -0.77 19.59
N SER A 154 -7.16 0.33 18.94
CA SER A 154 -6.33 1.02 17.98
C SER A 154 -6.12 2.47 18.40
N LEU A 155 -4.88 2.82 18.73
CA LEU A 155 -4.43 4.17 19.08
C LEU A 155 -3.51 4.75 18.00
N SER A 156 -3.47 4.14 16.83
CA SER A 156 -2.53 4.47 15.76
C SER A 156 -2.63 5.94 15.32
N TRP A 157 -1.53 6.49 14.86
CA TRP A 157 -1.41 7.87 14.36
C TRP A 157 -1.67 8.97 15.42
N ASN A 158 -1.40 8.66 16.68
CA ASN A 158 -1.47 9.62 17.78
C ASN A 158 -0.06 9.91 18.33
N GLY A 159 0.70 10.76 17.64
CA GLY A 159 2.09 11.07 18.01
C GLY A 159 2.29 11.75 19.38
N GLY A 160 1.21 12.12 20.08
CA GLY A 160 1.23 12.70 21.41
C GLY A 160 1.20 11.70 22.57
N ILE A 161 1.11 10.40 22.30
CA ILE A 161 0.97 9.37 23.35
C ILE A 161 2.29 8.69 23.73
N GLY A 162 3.36 8.90 22.96
CA GLY A 162 4.69 8.35 23.31
C GLY A 162 5.15 8.81 24.71
N GLY A 163 5.64 7.86 25.50
CA GLY A 163 6.04 8.05 26.89
C GLY A 163 4.90 7.92 27.92
N SER A 164 3.64 7.69 27.49
CA SER A 164 2.50 7.61 28.40
C SER A 164 1.78 6.26 28.41
N LEU A 165 2.26 5.31 27.61
CA LEU A 165 1.57 4.02 27.42
C LEU A 165 1.49 3.18 28.70
N LYS A 166 2.41 3.38 29.64
CA LYS A 166 2.40 2.69 30.95
C LYS A 166 1.08 2.85 31.70
N ALA A 167 0.46 4.03 31.63
CA ALA A 167 -0.84 4.26 32.26
C ALA A 167 -1.91 3.30 31.73
N LEU A 168 -1.91 3.05 30.41
CA LEU A 168 -2.84 2.15 29.76
C LEU A 168 -2.50 0.67 30.02
N THR A 169 -1.23 0.28 29.85
CA THR A 169 -0.79 -1.11 29.91
C THR A 169 -1.05 -1.74 31.29
N VAL A 170 -0.88 -0.96 32.37
CA VAL A 170 -1.20 -1.41 33.74
C VAL A 170 -2.67 -1.77 33.91
N GLN A 171 -3.57 -1.14 33.17
CA GLN A 171 -5.02 -1.38 33.26
C GLN A 171 -5.54 -2.48 32.32
N LEU A 172 -4.68 -3.03 31.46
CA LEU A 172 -5.09 -4.05 30.48
C LEU A 172 -5.61 -5.35 31.15
N HIS A 173 -5.33 -5.58 32.44
CA HIS A 173 -5.88 -6.70 33.18
C HIS A 173 -7.42 -6.67 33.31
N HIS A 174 -8.06 -5.51 33.04
CA HIS A 174 -9.51 -5.39 33.00
C HIS A 174 -10.13 -5.85 31.67
N VAL A 175 -9.33 -5.98 30.61
CA VAL A 175 -9.76 -6.30 29.23
C VAL A 175 -9.17 -7.63 28.76
N ASN A 176 -9.49 -8.70 29.48
CA ASN A 176 -8.94 -10.05 29.26
C ASN A 176 -9.28 -10.66 27.88
N LEU A 177 -10.24 -10.08 27.15
CA LEU A 177 -10.64 -10.52 25.83
C LEU A 177 -9.87 -9.80 24.70
N LEU A 178 -8.91 -8.94 25.05
CA LEU A 178 -8.15 -8.16 24.06
C LEU A 178 -7.35 -9.07 23.13
N LYS A 179 -7.67 -8.98 21.84
CA LYS A 179 -7.04 -9.73 20.75
C LYS A 179 -6.17 -8.86 19.85
N VAL A 180 -6.50 -7.57 19.71
CA VAL A 180 -5.87 -6.68 18.76
C VAL A 180 -5.40 -5.40 19.44
N LEU A 181 -4.09 -5.11 19.31
CA LEU A 181 -3.49 -3.87 19.81
C LEU A 181 -2.69 -3.21 18.69
N ARG A 182 -3.16 -2.05 18.21
CA ARG A 182 -2.48 -1.27 17.15
C ARG A 182 -1.99 0.06 17.69
N LEU A 183 -0.68 0.27 17.54
CA LEU A 183 0.05 1.43 18.05
C LEU A 183 0.96 2.06 16.97
N ASN A 184 0.53 2.01 15.71
CA ASN A 184 1.31 2.53 14.59
C ASN A 184 1.50 4.04 14.72
N ASN A 185 2.72 4.51 14.44
CA ASN A 185 3.06 5.94 14.42
C ASN A 185 2.63 6.72 15.69
N CYS A 186 2.92 6.14 16.85
CA CYS A 186 2.61 6.71 18.17
C CYS A 186 3.81 7.37 18.85
N ARG A 187 4.99 7.41 18.19
CA ARG A 187 6.26 7.90 18.74
C ARG A 187 6.65 7.18 20.04
N LEU A 188 6.43 5.86 20.08
CA LEU A 188 6.73 5.05 21.26
C LEU A 188 8.17 5.22 21.73
N THR A 189 8.36 5.26 23.05
CA THR A 189 9.65 5.35 23.72
C THR A 189 10.12 3.98 24.22
N ALA A 190 11.35 3.90 24.75
CA ALA A 190 11.86 2.69 25.38
C ALA A 190 11.02 2.26 26.60
N GLU A 191 10.46 3.24 27.34
CA GLU A 191 9.61 2.99 28.49
C GLU A 191 8.28 2.38 28.06
N ASP A 192 7.70 2.86 26.96
CA ASP A 192 6.48 2.28 26.38
C ASP A 192 6.70 0.83 25.94
N VAL A 193 7.83 0.55 25.26
CA VAL A 193 8.18 -0.82 24.85
C VAL A 193 8.36 -1.75 26.06
N THR A 194 8.96 -1.25 27.14
CA THR A 194 9.10 -2.00 28.40
C THR A 194 7.73 -2.30 28.99
N SER A 195 6.85 -1.30 29.08
CA SER A 195 5.51 -1.45 29.62
C SER A 195 4.64 -2.40 28.79
N LEU A 196 4.81 -2.41 27.47
CA LEU A 196 4.17 -3.39 26.58
C LEU A 196 4.69 -4.80 26.84
N GLY A 197 6.02 -4.96 27.00
CA GLY A 197 6.61 -6.24 27.33
C GLY A 197 6.03 -6.82 28.64
N GLU A 198 5.83 -5.98 29.67
CA GLU A 198 5.21 -6.35 30.93
C GLU A 198 3.72 -6.72 30.76
N ALA A 199 3.02 -6.07 29.82
CA ALA A 199 1.60 -6.30 29.59
C ALA A 199 1.29 -7.67 28.93
N PHE A 200 2.24 -8.31 28.26
CA PHE A 200 1.98 -9.61 27.61
C PHE A 200 1.59 -10.73 28.60
N GLU A 201 2.02 -10.65 29.86
CA GLU A 201 1.58 -11.58 30.90
C GLU A 201 0.09 -11.36 31.26
N ILE A 202 -0.42 -10.16 31.01
CA ILE A 202 -1.76 -9.72 31.41
C ILE A 202 -2.80 -9.94 30.30
N VAL A 203 -2.38 -9.93 29.03
CA VAL A 203 -3.26 -10.09 27.85
C VAL A 203 -2.96 -11.37 27.07
N PRO A 204 -3.23 -12.56 27.64
CA PRO A 204 -2.85 -13.85 27.02
C PRO A 204 -3.60 -14.18 25.73
N GLN A 205 -4.65 -13.42 25.40
CA GLN A 205 -5.47 -13.62 24.21
C GLN A 205 -5.02 -12.77 23.03
N LEU A 206 -3.95 -11.97 23.17
CA LEU A 206 -3.47 -11.07 22.11
C LEU A 206 -3.04 -11.87 20.88
N GLU A 207 -3.68 -11.58 19.75
CA GLU A 207 -3.45 -12.21 18.45
C GLU A 207 -2.74 -11.26 17.46
N GLU A 208 -3.01 -9.95 17.53
CA GLU A 208 -2.38 -8.95 16.65
C GLU A 208 -1.67 -7.86 17.46
N LEU A 209 -0.39 -7.66 17.14
CA LEU A 209 0.41 -6.56 17.64
C LEU A 209 1.00 -5.79 16.47
N ASP A 210 0.63 -4.52 16.35
CA ASP A 210 1.17 -3.63 15.32
C ASP A 210 1.87 -2.43 15.97
N LEU A 211 3.19 -2.39 15.83
CA LEU A 211 4.08 -1.35 16.34
C LEU A 211 4.70 -0.51 15.22
N SER A 212 4.23 -0.65 13.99
CA SER A 212 4.82 -0.04 12.80
C SER A 212 4.97 1.49 12.91
N TRP A 213 5.94 2.05 12.19
CA TRP A 213 6.20 3.49 12.12
C TRP A 213 6.63 4.14 13.45
N ASN A 214 7.23 3.37 14.35
CA ASN A 214 7.78 3.86 15.61
C ASN A 214 9.32 3.75 15.59
N SER A 215 9.99 4.68 14.92
CA SER A 215 11.44 4.65 14.68
C SER A 215 12.31 4.60 15.95
N ASN A 216 11.76 4.98 17.10
CA ASN A 216 12.48 4.99 18.37
C ASN A 216 12.58 3.61 19.04
N ILE A 217 11.88 2.58 18.55
CA ILE A 217 11.95 1.22 19.12
C ILE A 217 13.15 0.41 18.61
N GLY A 218 13.80 0.86 17.53
CA GLY A 218 15.03 0.26 17.05
C GLY A 218 16.10 0.17 18.11
N GLY A 219 16.76 -1.00 18.20
CA GLY A 219 17.73 -1.35 19.24
C GLY A 219 17.12 -1.71 20.60
N LYS A 220 15.79 -1.75 20.73
CA LYS A 220 15.08 -1.93 22.00
C LYS A 220 14.08 -3.09 21.99
N LEU A 221 14.02 -3.87 20.92
CA LEU A 221 13.09 -4.99 20.81
C LEU A 221 13.29 -6.03 21.93
N SER A 222 14.50 -6.13 22.49
CA SER A 222 14.80 -6.97 23.65
C SER A 222 14.00 -6.62 24.90
N LEU A 223 13.49 -5.39 25.01
CA LEU A 223 12.62 -5.00 26.13
C LEU A 223 11.25 -5.64 26.02
N LEU A 224 10.78 -5.90 24.81
CA LEU A 224 9.52 -6.56 24.52
C LEU A 224 9.59 -8.07 24.83
N THR A 225 10.77 -8.69 24.57
CA THR A 225 10.93 -10.16 24.64
C THR A 225 11.00 -10.71 26.06
N LYS A 226 11.41 -9.89 27.03
CA LYS A 226 11.70 -10.32 28.42
C LYS A 226 10.57 -11.05 29.12
N LYS A 227 9.33 -10.79 28.73
CA LYS A 227 8.12 -11.30 29.37
C LYS A 227 7.23 -12.11 28.44
N LEU A 228 7.60 -12.19 27.15
CA LEU A 228 6.90 -13.08 26.24
C LEU A 228 7.10 -14.54 26.65
N GLN A 229 6.00 -15.23 26.92
CA GLN A 229 6.02 -16.63 27.32
C GLN A 229 5.76 -17.55 26.13
N LYS A 230 6.28 -18.77 26.21
CA LYS A 230 6.02 -19.79 25.21
C LYS A 230 4.52 -20.11 25.14
N GLY A 231 3.97 -20.03 23.91
CA GLY A 231 2.56 -20.29 23.67
C GLY A 231 1.69 -19.04 23.63
N CYS A 232 2.29 -17.84 23.54
CA CYS A 232 1.55 -16.63 23.19
C CYS A 232 0.72 -16.86 21.91
N LYS A 233 -0.48 -16.27 21.88
CA LYS A 233 -1.44 -16.44 20.76
C LYS A 233 -1.21 -15.50 19.59
N ILE A 234 -0.10 -14.76 19.56
CA ILE A 234 0.21 -13.80 18.51
C ILE A 234 0.27 -14.52 17.15
N ARG A 235 -0.57 -14.07 16.23
CA ARG A 235 -0.68 -14.51 14.84
C ARG A 235 -0.21 -13.43 13.86
N PHE A 236 -0.32 -12.17 14.24
CA PHE A 236 0.03 -11.02 13.39
C PHE A 236 1.01 -10.12 14.14
N LEU A 237 2.24 -10.07 13.66
CA LEU A 237 3.29 -9.20 14.20
C LEU A 237 3.79 -8.26 13.10
N LYS A 238 3.54 -6.97 13.28
CA LYS A 238 3.92 -5.92 12.34
C LYS A 238 4.84 -4.91 13.02
N ILE A 239 6.04 -4.75 12.45
CA ILE A 239 7.09 -3.84 12.96
C ILE A 239 7.72 -3.11 11.78
N THR A 240 6.87 -2.60 10.86
CA THR A 240 7.29 -1.87 9.66
C THR A 240 7.91 -0.51 10.05
N ASP A 241 9.00 -0.11 9.40
CA ASP A 241 9.68 1.19 9.59
C ASP A 241 9.92 1.57 11.07
N CYS A 242 10.50 0.64 11.80
CA CYS A 242 10.81 0.81 13.23
C CYS A 242 12.31 1.08 13.49
N ASN A 243 13.08 1.28 12.41
CA ASN A 243 14.54 1.48 12.50
C ASN A 243 15.25 0.34 13.24
N LEU A 244 14.80 -0.91 13.00
CA LEU A 244 15.38 -2.09 13.63
C LEU A 244 16.85 -2.23 13.30
N THR A 245 17.65 -2.64 14.29
CA THR A 245 19.10 -2.82 14.22
C THR A 245 19.47 -4.31 14.17
N ALA A 246 20.74 -4.61 13.96
CA ALA A 246 21.23 -5.99 14.04
C ALA A 246 20.96 -6.66 15.39
N LYS A 247 20.97 -5.92 16.51
CA LYS A 247 20.63 -6.45 17.83
C LYS A 247 19.18 -6.88 17.95
N ASP A 248 18.27 -6.19 17.23
CA ASP A 248 16.87 -6.56 17.22
C ASP A 248 16.63 -7.87 16.50
N GLY A 249 17.54 -8.29 15.57
CA GLY A 249 17.49 -9.58 14.92
C GLY A 249 17.59 -10.75 15.89
N GLU A 250 18.46 -10.69 16.90
CA GLU A 250 18.56 -11.70 17.96
C GLU A 250 17.28 -11.73 18.81
N SER A 251 16.74 -10.55 19.13
CA SER A 251 15.49 -10.44 19.88
C SER A 251 14.31 -10.98 19.09
N LEU A 252 14.26 -10.73 17.79
CA LEU A 252 13.23 -11.24 16.90
C LEU A 252 13.29 -12.77 16.81
N ALA A 253 14.49 -13.35 16.68
CA ALA A 253 14.70 -14.80 16.73
C ALA A 253 14.15 -15.41 18.04
N GLN A 254 14.39 -14.75 19.18
CA GLN A 254 13.79 -15.15 20.46
C GLN A 254 12.28 -15.06 20.46
N ILE A 255 11.69 -14.01 19.86
CA ILE A 255 10.23 -13.88 19.71
C ILE A 255 9.67 -15.06 18.91
N LEU A 256 10.27 -15.40 17.76
CA LEU A 256 9.81 -16.50 16.92
C LEU A 256 9.78 -17.86 17.66
N ASN A 257 10.66 -18.06 18.64
CA ASN A 257 10.68 -19.27 19.45
C ASN A 257 9.50 -19.41 20.42
N VAL A 258 8.79 -18.31 20.72
CA VAL A 258 7.72 -18.28 21.73
C VAL A 258 6.32 -18.03 21.16
N ILE A 259 6.21 -17.65 19.87
CA ILE A 259 4.95 -17.37 19.17
C ILE A 259 4.67 -18.36 18.03
N PRO A 260 4.48 -19.67 18.29
CA PRO A 260 4.40 -20.71 17.26
C PRO A 260 3.21 -20.58 16.30
N ASN A 261 2.21 -19.78 16.66
CA ASN A 261 0.99 -19.58 15.87
C ASN A 261 1.08 -18.39 14.89
N LEU A 262 2.29 -17.84 14.68
CA LEU A 262 2.47 -16.68 13.81
C LEU A 262 2.07 -17.00 12.37
N GLU A 263 1.18 -16.18 11.83
CA GLU A 263 0.70 -16.26 10.45
C GLU A 263 1.23 -15.12 9.57
N VAL A 264 1.45 -13.94 10.15
CA VAL A 264 1.94 -12.76 9.44
C VAL A 264 3.11 -12.15 10.19
N LEU A 265 4.24 -12.03 9.50
CA LEU A 265 5.42 -11.30 9.95
C LEU A 265 5.75 -10.20 8.96
N ASP A 266 5.62 -8.94 9.39
CA ASP A 266 6.00 -7.78 8.60
C ASP A 266 7.14 -7.02 9.26
N LEU A 267 8.32 -7.08 8.61
CA LEU A 267 9.54 -6.39 9.03
C LEU A 267 9.95 -5.30 8.04
N SER A 268 9.09 -4.96 7.10
CA SER A 268 9.42 -4.10 5.97
C SER A 268 9.98 -2.73 6.40
N ILE A 269 10.78 -2.13 5.51
CA ILE A 269 11.40 -0.81 5.65
C ILE A 269 12.38 -0.72 6.85
N ASN A 270 12.90 -1.84 7.32
CA ASN A 270 13.94 -1.87 8.36
C ASN A 270 15.31 -2.18 7.74
N LYS A 271 15.96 -1.19 7.16
CA LYS A 271 17.15 -1.29 6.29
C LYS A 271 18.36 -2.03 6.91
N HIS A 272 18.41 -2.18 8.21
CA HIS A 272 19.54 -2.79 8.90
C HIS A 272 19.27 -4.21 9.42
N ILE A 273 18.02 -4.70 9.33
CA ILE A 273 17.66 -6.02 9.85
C ILE A 273 18.20 -7.17 8.97
N GLY A 274 18.44 -6.90 7.69
CA GLY A 274 18.99 -7.87 6.75
C GLY A 274 20.34 -8.46 7.19
N CYS A 275 21.15 -7.71 7.93
CA CYS A 275 22.42 -8.23 8.50
C CYS A 275 22.21 -9.38 9.48
N SER A 276 21.02 -9.49 10.08
CA SER A 276 20.66 -10.55 11.04
C SER A 276 19.80 -11.64 10.42
N MET A 277 19.58 -11.60 9.10
CA MET A 277 18.69 -12.55 8.41
C MET A 277 19.08 -14.00 8.66
N LYS A 278 20.38 -14.29 8.77
CA LYS A 278 20.86 -15.65 9.07
C LYS A 278 20.34 -16.19 10.41
N ILE A 279 20.29 -15.33 11.43
CA ILE A 279 19.80 -15.69 12.76
C ILE A 279 18.27 -15.83 12.72
N ILE A 280 17.58 -14.85 12.14
CA ILE A 280 16.13 -14.85 12.00
C ILE A 280 15.64 -16.09 11.24
N ALA A 281 16.27 -16.40 10.10
CA ALA A 281 15.92 -17.52 9.24
C ALA A 281 16.01 -18.87 9.96
N GLN A 282 17.01 -19.05 10.83
CA GLN A 282 17.16 -20.28 11.61
C GLN A 282 15.95 -20.55 12.53
N ASP A 283 15.29 -19.52 13.02
CA ASP A 283 14.17 -19.63 13.95
C ASP A 283 12.79 -19.54 13.27
N LEU A 284 12.72 -19.22 11.97
CA LEU A 284 11.47 -19.32 11.20
C LEU A 284 10.88 -20.74 11.19
N LYS A 285 11.68 -21.78 11.38
CA LYS A 285 11.21 -23.17 11.55
C LYS A 285 10.22 -23.35 12.72
N ASN A 286 10.23 -22.44 13.70
CA ASN A 286 9.37 -22.50 14.88
C ASN A 286 7.97 -21.91 14.64
N VAL A 287 7.76 -21.31 13.45
CA VAL A 287 6.49 -20.72 13.01
C VAL A 287 6.01 -21.32 11.68
N PRO A 288 5.79 -22.65 11.62
CA PRO A 288 5.49 -23.36 10.36
C PRO A 288 4.16 -22.95 9.74
N GLY A 289 3.26 -22.32 10.51
CA GLY A 289 1.98 -21.78 10.07
C GLY A 289 2.07 -20.40 9.41
N LEU A 290 3.29 -19.87 9.16
CA LEU A 290 3.47 -18.55 8.57
C LEU A 290 2.91 -18.51 7.15
N LYS A 291 1.98 -17.56 6.91
CA LYS A 291 1.30 -17.35 5.63
C LYS A 291 1.85 -16.14 4.88
N GLN A 292 2.34 -15.13 5.59
CA GLN A 292 2.86 -13.91 4.97
C GLN A 292 4.19 -13.51 5.62
N LEU A 293 5.22 -13.33 4.79
CA LEU A 293 6.53 -12.84 5.19
C LEU A 293 6.87 -11.61 4.33
N ASN A 294 6.93 -10.46 4.98
CA ASN A 294 7.26 -9.19 4.33
C ASN A 294 8.63 -8.71 4.80
N LEU A 295 9.58 -8.70 3.87
CA LEU A 295 10.97 -8.25 4.03
C LEU A 295 11.32 -7.13 3.05
N HIS A 296 10.32 -6.37 2.58
CA HIS A 296 10.51 -5.24 1.67
C HIS A 296 11.49 -4.22 2.27
N MET A 297 12.49 -3.80 1.50
CA MET A 297 13.50 -2.80 1.92
C MET A 297 14.17 -3.09 3.27
N CYS A 298 14.49 -4.36 3.54
CA CYS A 298 15.15 -4.80 4.78
C CYS A 298 16.68 -4.80 4.70
N GLY A 299 17.28 -4.40 3.59
CA GLY A 299 18.72 -4.42 3.38
C GLY A 299 19.29 -5.84 3.29
N LEU A 300 18.51 -6.76 2.70
CA LEU A 300 18.94 -8.12 2.43
C LEU A 300 20.09 -8.12 1.41
N LYS A 301 21.02 -9.07 1.57
CA LYS A 301 22.14 -9.33 0.67
C LYS A 301 22.07 -10.76 0.13
N GLN A 302 23.03 -11.15 -0.71
CA GLN A 302 23.07 -12.49 -1.30
C GLN A 302 23.09 -13.61 -0.24
N ASP A 303 23.90 -13.45 0.81
CA ASP A 303 23.97 -14.40 1.93
C ASP A 303 22.67 -14.46 2.77
N SER A 304 21.95 -13.32 2.86
CA SER A 304 20.64 -13.27 3.48
C SER A 304 19.63 -14.10 2.71
N LEU A 305 19.68 -14.06 1.37
CA LEU A 305 18.79 -14.82 0.51
C LEU A 305 19.02 -16.33 0.66
N GLN A 306 20.28 -16.79 0.74
CA GLN A 306 20.63 -18.18 0.98
C GLN A 306 20.09 -18.68 2.33
N ALA A 307 20.22 -17.86 3.38
CA ALA A 307 19.68 -18.19 4.70
C ALA A 307 18.15 -18.28 4.66
N LEU A 308 17.49 -17.34 3.96
CA LEU A 308 16.04 -17.35 3.78
C LEU A 308 15.57 -18.59 3.02
N ASP A 309 16.20 -18.94 1.89
CA ASP A 309 15.84 -20.14 1.12
C ASP A 309 15.88 -21.40 2.02
N THR A 310 16.93 -21.54 2.83
CA THR A 310 17.02 -22.65 3.80
C THR A 310 15.83 -22.65 4.77
N ALA A 311 15.31 -21.50 5.17
CA ALA A 311 14.15 -21.41 6.06
C ALA A 311 12.85 -21.78 5.36
N LEU A 312 12.71 -21.48 4.05
CA LEU A 312 11.49 -21.72 3.28
C LEU A 312 11.07 -23.20 3.28
N GLN A 313 12.00 -24.15 3.46
CA GLN A 313 11.66 -25.58 3.57
C GLN A 313 10.68 -25.88 4.73
N HIS A 314 10.61 -25.01 5.74
CA HIS A 314 9.76 -25.15 6.91
C HIS A 314 8.44 -24.39 6.79
N LEU A 315 8.25 -23.57 5.75
CA LEU A 315 7.16 -22.62 5.59
C LEU A 315 6.17 -23.07 4.49
N ALA A 316 5.69 -24.30 4.55
CA ALA A 316 4.82 -24.89 3.53
C ALA A 316 3.47 -24.13 3.37
N GLU A 317 3.02 -23.42 4.41
CA GLU A 317 1.78 -22.64 4.40
C GLU A 317 1.96 -21.22 3.84
N LEU A 318 3.18 -20.85 3.41
CA LEU A 318 3.48 -19.50 2.94
C LEU A 318 2.69 -19.18 1.65
N ARG A 319 1.92 -18.09 1.70
CA ARG A 319 1.09 -17.58 0.61
C ARG A 319 1.63 -16.29 0.01
N LYS A 320 2.27 -15.45 0.82
CA LYS A 320 2.88 -14.20 0.37
C LYS A 320 4.32 -14.10 0.82
N LEU A 321 5.21 -13.89 -0.15
CA LEU A 321 6.62 -13.57 0.06
C LEU A 321 6.96 -12.26 -0.65
N ASP A 322 7.35 -11.26 0.13
CA ASP A 322 7.81 -9.97 -0.38
C ASP A 322 9.26 -9.74 0.09
N ILE A 323 10.18 -9.75 -0.85
CA ILE A 323 11.61 -9.44 -0.63
C ILE A 323 12.06 -8.27 -1.50
N SER A 324 11.10 -7.48 -1.97
CA SER A 324 11.33 -6.37 -2.88
C SER A 324 12.13 -5.22 -2.26
N GLY A 325 12.69 -4.35 -3.09
CA GLY A 325 13.47 -3.20 -2.65
C GLY A 325 14.84 -3.51 -2.05
N ASN A 326 15.28 -4.77 -2.08
CA ASN A 326 16.57 -5.21 -1.56
C ASN A 326 17.59 -5.30 -2.71
N LYS A 327 18.23 -4.20 -3.07
CA LYS A 327 19.06 -4.06 -4.27
C LYS A 327 20.35 -4.91 -4.25
N GLU A 328 20.79 -5.37 -3.07
CA GLU A 328 22.02 -6.14 -2.90
C GLU A 328 21.80 -7.67 -2.94
N ILE A 329 20.57 -8.15 -3.25
CA ILE A 329 20.32 -9.58 -3.35
C ILE A 329 20.60 -10.15 -4.75
N GLY A 330 20.73 -9.31 -5.77
CA GLY A 330 21.07 -9.75 -7.12
C GLY A 330 22.35 -10.59 -7.15
N GLY A 331 22.34 -11.71 -7.90
CA GLY A 331 23.39 -12.73 -7.92
C GLY A 331 23.27 -13.79 -6.83
N GLY A 332 22.31 -13.66 -5.90
CA GLY A 332 22.10 -14.60 -4.80
C GLY A 332 21.13 -15.75 -5.11
N PHE A 333 20.34 -15.65 -6.18
CA PHE A 333 19.36 -16.68 -6.50
C PHE A 333 19.98 -17.99 -7.03
N LYS A 334 21.14 -17.94 -7.64
CA LYS A 334 21.79 -19.14 -8.19
C LYS A 334 22.07 -20.23 -7.16
N ASP A 335 22.29 -19.83 -5.91
CA ASP A 335 22.59 -20.74 -4.81
C ASP A 335 21.42 -20.93 -3.83
N SER A 336 20.23 -20.35 -4.11
CA SER A 336 19.21 -20.08 -3.09
C SER A 336 17.77 -20.24 -3.56
N THR A 337 17.45 -21.18 -4.45
CA THR A 337 16.08 -21.29 -4.96
C THR A 337 15.46 -22.68 -4.84
N ALA A 338 16.20 -23.64 -4.29
CA ALA A 338 15.74 -25.01 -4.21
C ALA A 338 14.46 -25.16 -3.38
N HIS A 339 14.33 -24.42 -2.28
CA HIS A 339 13.16 -24.50 -1.39
C HIS A 339 12.04 -23.57 -1.83
N LEU A 340 12.36 -22.42 -2.47
CA LEU A 340 11.35 -21.57 -3.09
C LEU A 340 10.47 -22.37 -4.08
N ALA A 341 11.06 -23.24 -4.89
CA ALA A 341 10.34 -24.10 -5.83
C ALA A 341 9.29 -25.02 -5.18
N ASN A 342 9.41 -25.28 -3.88
CA ASN A 342 8.52 -26.16 -3.12
C ASN A 342 7.31 -25.45 -2.51
N LEU A 343 7.23 -24.10 -2.57
CA LEU A 343 6.13 -23.33 -2.00
C LEU A 343 4.87 -23.41 -2.88
N LYS A 344 4.20 -24.56 -2.86
CA LYS A 344 3.00 -24.82 -3.71
C LYS A 344 1.79 -23.98 -3.34
N ASN A 345 1.75 -23.40 -2.12
CA ASN A 345 0.68 -22.52 -1.65
C ASN A 345 0.98 -21.04 -1.89
N LEU A 346 2.14 -20.69 -2.48
CA LEU A 346 2.52 -19.31 -2.70
C LEU A 346 1.60 -18.66 -3.74
N GLU A 347 0.90 -17.63 -3.33
CA GLU A 347 -0.07 -16.86 -4.13
C GLU A 347 0.55 -15.54 -4.63
N VAL A 348 1.43 -14.92 -3.83
CA VAL A 348 2.05 -13.63 -4.14
C VAL A 348 3.56 -13.70 -3.99
N LEU A 349 4.29 -13.33 -5.04
CA LEU A 349 5.75 -13.19 -5.04
C LEU A 349 6.15 -11.79 -5.52
N ASP A 350 6.74 -11.00 -4.63
CA ASP A 350 7.24 -9.66 -4.97
C ASP A 350 8.77 -9.63 -4.94
N LEU A 351 9.37 -9.41 -6.12
CA LEU A 351 10.79 -9.26 -6.37
C LEU A 351 11.11 -7.88 -6.97
N HIS A 352 10.21 -6.89 -6.78
CA HIS A 352 10.41 -5.54 -7.31
C HIS A 352 11.74 -4.96 -6.84
N GLN A 353 12.49 -4.35 -7.77
CA GLN A 353 13.74 -3.62 -7.47
C GLN A 353 14.79 -4.44 -6.67
N CYS A 354 15.00 -5.69 -7.07
CA CYS A 354 15.97 -6.62 -6.45
C CYS A 354 17.32 -6.66 -7.19
N CYS A 355 17.48 -5.90 -8.27
CA CYS A 355 18.68 -5.92 -9.12
C CYS A 355 19.08 -7.33 -9.58
N VAL A 356 18.07 -8.15 -9.93
CA VAL A 356 18.23 -9.52 -10.38
C VAL A 356 19.21 -9.58 -11.56
N THR A 357 20.20 -10.48 -11.52
CA THR A 357 21.20 -10.66 -12.57
C THR A 357 20.68 -11.57 -13.69
N GLU A 358 21.42 -11.69 -14.79
CA GLU A 358 21.08 -12.63 -15.87
C GLU A 358 21.14 -14.09 -15.40
N GLU A 359 22.12 -14.42 -14.56
CA GLU A 359 22.23 -15.74 -13.95
C GLU A 359 21.04 -16.05 -13.04
N ASP A 360 20.59 -15.08 -12.23
CA ASP A 360 19.38 -15.21 -11.42
C ASP A 360 18.16 -15.46 -12.30
N MET A 361 18.04 -14.76 -13.42
CA MET A 361 16.92 -14.93 -14.35
C MET A 361 16.86 -16.35 -14.92
N THR A 362 18.00 -16.94 -15.23
CA THR A 362 18.09 -18.34 -15.68
C THR A 362 17.48 -19.29 -14.65
N ILE A 363 17.78 -19.08 -13.37
CA ILE A 363 17.25 -19.92 -12.29
C ILE A 363 15.78 -19.61 -12.03
N LEU A 364 15.41 -18.33 -11.92
CA LEU A 364 14.01 -17.93 -11.68
C LEU A 364 13.08 -18.40 -12.81
N SER A 365 13.58 -18.49 -14.04
CA SER A 365 12.82 -19.06 -15.16
C SER A 365 12.47 -20.53 -14.98
N GLN A 366 13.24 -21.27 -14.19
CA GLN A 366 12.98 -22.67 -13.86
C GLN A 366 12.10 -22.83 -12.62
N VAL A 367 12.24 -21.94 -11.64
CA VAL A 367 11.59 -22.01 -10.32
C VAL A 367 10.18 -21.44 -10.34
N ILE A 368 10.00 -20.23 -10.87
CA ILE A 368 8.71 -19.53 -10.85
C ILE A 368 7.58 -20.37 -11.46
N PRO A 369 7.77 -21.06 -12.61
CA PRO A 369 6.73 -21.91 -13.19
C PRO A 369 6.27 -23.07 -12.31
N LEU A 370 7.03 -23.42 -11.29
CA LEU A 370 6.68 -24.48 -10.34
C LEU A 370 5.75 -24.03 -9.20
N LEU A 371 5.53 -22.73 -9.06
CA LEU A 371 4.67 -22.11 -8.05
C LEU A 371 3.20 -22.16 -8.49
N SER A 372 2.62 -23.35 -8.47
CA SER A 372 1.31 -23.68 -9.10
C SER A 372 0.11 -22.89 -8.56
N SER A 373 0.23 -22.23 -7.41
CA SER A 373 -0.83 -21.38 -6.84
C SER A 373 -0.60 -19.89 -7.04
N LEU A 374 0.46 -19.50 -7.77
CA LEU A 374 0.84 -18.11 -7.93
C LEU A 374 -0.25 -17.32 -8.67
N GLN A 375 -0.69 -16.24 -8.06
CA GLN A 375 -1.70 -15.31 -8.57
C GLN A 375 -1.11 -13.94 -8.90
N GLU A 376 -0.11 -13.50 -8.13
CA GLU A 376 0.51 -12.19 -8.32
C GLU A 376 2.02 -12.33 -8.42
N LEU A 377 2.61 -11.79 -9.49
CA LEU A 377 4.04 -11.76 -9.71
C LEU A 377 4.49 -10.33 -10.03
N ASN A 378 5.36 -9.79 -9.20
CA ASN A 378 5.96 -8.48 -9.42
C ASN A 378 7.48 -8.61 -9.62
N LEU A 379 7.94 -8.32 -10.83
CA LEU A 379 9.34 -8.31 -11.24
C LEU A 379 9.82 -6.91 -11.63
N SER A 380 9.01 -5.90 -11.37
CA SER A 380 9.25 -4.52 -11.82
C SER A 380 10.61 -3.99 -11.37
N SER A 381 11.18 -3.08 -12.15
CA SER A 381 12.49 -2.45 -11.89
C SER A 381 13.67 -3.43 -11.78
N ASN A 382 13.58 -4.57 -12.48
CA ASN A 382 14.69 -5.50 -12.70
C ASN A 382 15.04 -5.53 -14.20
N LYS A 383 16.08 -4.82 -14.59
CA LYS A 383 16.43 -4.62 -16.00
C LYS A 383 16.67 -5.92 -16.77
N ASN A 384 17.20 -6.93 -16.12
CA ASN A 384 17.53 -8.20 -16.77
C ASN A 384 16.29 -9.06 -17.10
N VAL A 385 15.11 -8.75 -16.61
CA VAL A 385 13.87 -9.42 -17.02
C VAL A 385 13.60 -9.30 -18.52
N GLY A 386 13.84 -8.11 -19.08
CA GLY A 386 13.62 -7.86 -20.52
C GLY A 386 14.83 -8.11 -21.41
N VAL A 387 16.01 -8.40 -20.84
CA VAL A 387 17.28 -8.53 -21.59
C VAL A 387 17.81 -9.96 -21.59
N SER A 388 17.36 -10.79 -20.62
CA SER A 388 17.82 -12.17 -20.48
C SER A 388 17.57 -13.01 -21.72
N SER A 389 18.53 -13.85 -22.05
CA SER A 389 18.44 -14.84 -23.12
C SER A 389 17.48 -15.99 -22.80
N ASP A 390 17.20 -16.23 -21.51
CA ASP A 390 16.25 -17.24 -21.04
C ASP A 390 14.88 -16.60 -20.76
N PRO A 391 13.85 -16.85 -21.58
CA PRO A 391 12.60 -16.11 -21.55
C PRO A 391 11.70 -16.57 -20.40
N LEU A 392 11.90 -16.05 -19.18
CA LEU A 392 10.96 -16.25 -18.08
C LEU A 392 9.52 -15.89 -18.50
N LEU A 393 9.37 -14.84 -19.30
CA LEU A 393 8.05 -14.35 -19.71
C LEU A 393 7.25 -15.41 -20.49
N SER A 394 7.89 -16.20 -21.39
CA SER A 394 7.19 -17.28 -22.09
C SER A 394 6.78 -18.43 -21.17
N ARG A 395 7.51 -18.61 -20.06
CA ARG A 395 7.23 -19.68 -19.10
C ARG A 395 6.08 -19.35 -18.12
N LEU A 396 5.62 -18.10 -18.09
CA LEU A 396 4.41 -17.73 -17.33
C LEU A 396 3.19 -18.52 -17.78
N ARG A 397 3.18 -19.05 -19.00
CA ARG A 397 2.12 -19.95 -19.52
C ARG A 397 1.85 -21.18 -18.62
N PHE A 398 2.75 -21.54 -17.75
CA PHE A 398 2.58 -22.66 -16.80
C PHE A 398 1.89 -22.24 -15.48
N LEU A 399 1.48 -20.99 -15.36
CA LEU A 399 0.82 -20.42 -14.18
C LEU A 399 -0.64 -20.00 -14.48
N PRO A 400 -1.56 -20.95 -14.67
CA PRO A 400 -2.92 -20.65 -15.14
C PRO A 400 -3.76 -19.83 -14.15
N LYS A 401 -3.35 -19.75 -12.87
CA LYS A 401 -4.01 -18.94 -11.84
C LYS A 401 -3.47 -17.50 -11.73
N LEU A 402 -2.54 -17.12 -12.63
CA LEU A 402 -1.90 -15.83 -12.56
C LEU A 402 -2.88 -14.71 -12.94
N LYS A 403 -3.13 -13.80 -12.00
CA LYS A 403 -4.05 -12.69 -12.10
C LYS A 403 -3.37 -11.35 -12.32
N SER A 404 -2.17 -11.20 -11.75
CA SER A 404 -1.43 -9.95 -11.81
C SER A 404 0.02 -10.18 -12.24
N VAL A 405 0.44 -9.47 -13.28
CA VAL A 405 1.83 -9.44 -13.76
C VAL A 405 2.29 -7.99 -13.81
N ALA A 406 3.28 -7.65 -12.98
CA ALA A 406 3.94 -6.36 -13.00
C ALA A 406 5.39 -6.53 -13.46
N ILE A 407 5.72 -5.95 -14.60
CA ILE A 407 7.04 -5.95 -15.23
C ILE A 407 7.39 -4.53 -15.71
N SER A 408 7.01 -3.53 -14.93
CA SER A 408 7.33 -2.14 -15.24
C SER A 408 8.83 -1.86 -15.09
N ASN A 409 9.37 -0.97 -15.92
CA ASN A 409 10.78 -0.57 -15.89
C ASN A 409 11.77 -1.77 -15.95
N CYS A 410 11.50 -2.73 -16.82
CA CYS A 410 12.27 -3.98 -16.97
C CYS A 410 13.14 -4.02 -18.22
N CYS A 411 13.27 -2.92 -18.97
CA CYS A 411 14.00 -2.85 -20.23
C CYS A 411 13.53 -3.91 -21.26
N LEU A 412 12.21 -4.13 -21.35
CA LEU A 412 11.62 -5.08 -22.30
C LEU A 412 12.05 -4.75 -23.72
N ARG A 413 12.37 -5.80 -24.51
CA ARG A 413 12.74 -5.74 -25.93
C ARG A 413 11.64 -6.40 -26.78
N GLU A 414 11.78 -6.37 -28.09
CA GLU A 414 10.83 -6.97 -29.03
C GLU A 414 10.61 -8.46 -28.75
N GLU A 415 11.68 -9.21 -28.46
CA GLU A 415 11.61 -10.63 -28.10
C GLU A 415 10.83 -10.87 -26.81
N SER A 416 10.89 -9.92 -25.88
CA SER A 416 10.12 -9.99 -24.62
C SER A 416 8.61 -9.92 -24.87
N PHE A 417 8.17 -9.11 -25.86
CA PHE A 417 6.75 -9.03 -26.22
C PHE A 417 6.26 -10.30 -26.90
N SER A 418 7.08 -10.92 -27.75
CA SER A 418 6.77 -12.22 -28.35
C SER A 418 6.59 -13.29 -27.27
N SER A 419 7.49 -13.33 -26.29
CA SER A 419 7.44 -14.26 -25.17
C SER A 419 6.23 -14.01 -24.26
N LEU A 420 5.90 -12.76 -23.99
CA LEU A 420 4.74 -12.39 -23.18
C LEU A 420 3.43 -12.70 -23.93
N ALA A 421 3.38 -12.44 -25.24
CA ALA A 421 2.24 -12.78 -26.08
C ALA A 421 1.97 -14.28 -26.11
N GLU A 422 3.02 -15.11 -26.24
CA GLU A 422 2.90 -16.56 -26.14
C GLU A 422 2.32 -17.00 -24.78
N ALA A 423 2.79 -16.39 -23.70
CA ALA A 423 2.29 -16.70 -22.35
C ALA A 423 0.84 -16.26 -22.14
N ALA A 424 0.46 -15.07 -22.62
CA ALA A 424 -0.86 -14.49 -22.43
C ALA A 424 -1.99 -15.38 -22.98
N LEU A 425 -1.71 -16.18 -24.02
CA LEU A 425 -2.66 -17.17 -24.57
C LEU A 425 -3.08 -18.25 -23.54
N HIS A 426 -2.30 -18.42 -22.48
CA HIS A 426 -2.48 -19.46 -21.47
C HIS A 426 -2.79 -18.89 -20.07
N LEU A 427 -3.09 -17.59 -19.96
CA LEU A 427 -3.39 -16.89 -18.72
C LEU A 427 -4.85 -16.42 -18.67
N PRO A 428 -5.82 -17.33 -18.54
CA PRO A 428 -7.25 -17.00 -18.63
C PRO A 428 -7.75 -16.14 -17.47
N GLU A 429 -7.06 -16.17 -16.31
CA GLU A 429 -7.43 -15.40 -15.12
C GLU A 429 -6.67 -14.06 -15.01
N LEU A 430 -5.93 -13.63 -16.06
CA LEU A 430 -5.14 -12.41 -16.00
C LEU A 430 -6.06 -11.17 -15.93
N GLU A 431 -6.00 -10.46 -14.81
CA GLU A 431 -6.79 -9.27 -14.49
C GLU A 431 -5.95 -7.98 -14.60
N ILE A 432 -4.67 -8.04 -14.24
CA ILE A 432 -3.79 -6.87 -14.13
C ILE A 432 -2.51 -7.11 -14.93
N LEU A 433 -2.22 -6.20 -15.87
CA LEU A 433 -0.96 -6.17 -16.60
C LEU A 433 -0.34 -4.78 -16.52
N ASP A 434 0.85 -4.71 -15.92
CA ASP A 434 1.63 -3.46 -15.84
C ASP A 434 2.93 -3.56 -16.64
N LEU A 435 3.01 -2.82 -17.74
CA LEU A 435 4.15 -2.69 -18.65
C LEU A 435 4.79 -1.32 -18.59
N SER A 436 4.38 -0.47 -17.66
CA SER A 436 4.81 0.94 -17.56
C SER A 436 6.34 1.08 -17.58
N TRP A 437 6.82 2.20 -18.07
CA TRP A 437 8.26 2.54 -18.12
C TRP A 437 9.13 1.62 -19.00
N ASN A 438 8.53 0.87 -19.92
CA ASN A 438 9.25 0.10 -20.94
C ASN A 438 9.14 0.80 -22.28
N LYS A 439 10.17 1.54 -22.68
CA LYS A 439 10.16 2.40 -23.88
C LYS A 439 9.91 1.65 -25.19
N CYS A 440 10.21 0.36 -25.25
CA CYS A 440 10.00 -0.46 -26.45
C CYS A 440 8.57 -1.02 -26.59
N VAL A 441 7.63 -0.66 -25.72
CA VAL A 441 6.20 -1.02 -25.89
C VAL A 441 5.63 -0.28 -27.08
N GLY A 442 5.93 1.02 -27.21
CA GLY A 442 5.54 1.82 -28.38
C GLY A 442 6.08 1.22 -29.67
N GLY A 443 5.20 1.05 -30.66
CA GLY A 443 5.48 0.38 -31.92
C GLY A 443 5.40 -1.17 -31.89
N ASN A 444 5.39 -1.80 -30.72
CA ASN A 444 5.30 -3.27 -30.56
C ASN A 444 3.98 -3.74 -29.93
N LEU A 445 3.06 -2.84 -29.67
CA LEU A 445 1.82 -3.12 -28.96
C LEU A 445 0.90 -4.12 -29.68
N LYS A 446 0.98 -4.19 -31.02
CA LYS A 446 0.11 -5.04 -31.84
C LYS A 446 0.15 -6.51 -31.43
N LEU A 447 1.34 -7.09 -31.31
CA LEU A 447 1.52 -8.50 -30.98
C LEU A 447 0.92 -8.85 -29.62
N LEU A 448 1.20 -7.98 -28.64
CA LEU A 448 0.65 -8.14 -27.29
C LEU A 448 -0.87 -8.04 -27.27
N LEU A 449 -1.45 -7.04 -27.91
CA LEU A 449 -2.90 -6.84 -27.92
C LEU A 449 -3.63 -8.00 -28.64
N GLU A 450 -3.04 -8.55 -29.69
CA GLU A 450 -3.59 -9.73 -30.36
C GLU A 450 -3.60 -10.97 -29.44
N ALA A 451 -2.55 -11.14 -28.63
CA ALA A 451 -2.52 -12.21 -27.63
C ALA A 451 -3.54 -11.98 -26.49
N LEU A 452 -3.69 -10.74 -26.06
CA LEU A 452 -4.67 -10.36 -25.02
C LEU A 452 -6.13 -10.53 -25.46
N LYS A 453 -6.42 -10.78 -26.74
CA LYS A 453 -7.78 -11.14 -27.19
C LYS A 453 -8.37 -12.33 -26.43
N LEU A 454 -7.54 -13.24 -25.95
CA LEU A 454 -7.96 -14.42 -25.18
C LEU A 454 -7.97 -14.17 -23.66
N ALA A 455 -7.37 -13.11 -23.19
CA ALA A 455 -7.37 -12.71 -21.78
C ALA A 455 -8.60 -11.82 -21.49
N THR A 456 -9.76 -12.43 -21.42
CA THR A 456 -11.06 -11.73 -21.29
C THR A 456 -11.29 -11.08 -19.93
N GLU A 457 -10.49 -11.43 -18.91
CA GLU A 457 -10.64 -10.96 -17.53
C GLU A 457 -9.84 -9.68 -17.23
N ILE A 458 -9.10 -9.10 -18.19
CA ILE A 458 -8.28 -7.91 -17.95
C ILE A 458 -9.14 -6.73 -17.54
N GLN A 459 -8.85 -6.23 -16.34
CA GLN A 459 -9.48 -5.08 -15.70
C GLN A 459 -8.54 -3.87 -15.61
N VAL A 460 -7.22 -4.11 -15.50
CA VAL A 460 -6.22 -3.05 -15.35
C VAL A 460 -5.11 -3.22 -16.37
N LEU A 461 -4.92 -2.21 -17.21
CA LEU A 461 -3.82 -2.15 -18.16
C LEU A 461 -3.03 -0.85 -17.94
N ARG A 462 -1.75 -0.99 -17.56
CA ARG A 462 -0.85 0.15 -17.35
C ARG A 462 0.22 0.21 -18.42
N LEU A 463 0.23 1.30 -19.16
CA LEU A 463 1.14 1.61 -20.25
C LEU A 463 1.77 3.01 -20.09
N SER A 464 1.95 3.46 -18.84
CA SER A 464 2.53 4.75 -18.52
C SER A 464 4.00 4.82 -18.99
N SER A 465 4.42 5.92 -19.61
CA SER A 465 5.81 6.13 -20.06
C SER A 465 6.37 5.01 -20.95
N CYS A 466 5.54 4.51 -21.85
CA CYS A 466 5.84 3.39 -22.77
C CYS A 466 6.29 3.85 -24.16
N ASN A 467 6.46 5.16 -24.36
CA ASN A 467 6.81 5.75 -25.66
C ASN A 467 5.79 5.42 -26.77
N LEU A 468 4.50 5.33 -26.39
CA LEU A 468 3.41 5.08 -27.32
C LEU A 468 3.31 6.18 -28.38
N VAL A 469 2.90 5.78 -29.58
CA VAL A 469 2.70 6.66 -30.73
C VAL A 469 1.22 6.62 -31.17
N THR A 470 0.87 7.45 -32.12
CA THR A 470 -0.50 7.57 -32.64
C THR A 470 -1.06 6.24 -33.13
N GLU A 471 -0.24 5.45 -33.82
CA GLU A 471 -0.60 4.15 -34.38
C GLU A 471 -0.97 3.13 -33.29
N ASP A 472 -0.28 3.19 -32.13
CA ASP A 472 -0.56 2.32 -31.00
C ASP A 472 -1.96 2.58 -30.43
N LEU A 473 -2.38 3.85 -30.32
CA LEU A 473 -3.73 4.19 -29.86
C LEU A 473 -4.80 3.80 -30.87
N ALA A 474 -4.55 4.01 -32.16
CA ALA A 474 -5.47 3.58 -33.22
C ALA A 474 -5.68 2.06 -33.19
N LEU A 475 -4.59 1.32 -32.97
CA LEU A 475 -4.62 -0.14 -32.85
C LEU A 475 -5.36 -0.60 -31.60
N LEU A 476 -5.12 0.03 -30.44
CA LEU A 476 -5.84 -0.26 -29.19
C LEU A 476 -7.36 -0.15 -29.41
N ILE A 477 -7.82 0.93 -30.04
CA ILE A 477 -9.25 1.14 -30.32
C ILE A 477 -9.77 0.13 -31.33
N LEU A 478 -9.02 -0.17 -32.41
CA LEU A 478 -9.44 -1.12 -33.42
C LEU A 478 -9.69 -2.51 -32.82
N LEU A 479 -8.78 -2.99 -31.98
CA LEU A 479 -8.89 -4.32 -31.37
C LEU A 479 -10.00 -4.42 -30.33
N THR A 480 -10.36 -3.32 -29.70
CA THR A 480 -11.45 -3.30 -28.71
C THR A 480 -12.84 -3.24 -29.35
N GLN A 481 -12.96 -2.85 -30.62
CA GLN A 481 -14.26 -2.87 -31.34
C GLN A 481 -14.85 -4.28 -31.44
N ASP A 482 -14.01 -5.31 -31.44
CA ASP A 482 -14.43 -6.72 -31.48
C ASP A 482 -14.82 -7.26 -30.09
N GLY A 483 -14.94 -6.41 -29.07
CA GLY A 483 -15.32 -6.79 -27.69
C GLY A 483 -14.14 -7.24 -26.81
N HIS A 484 -12.91 -7.12 -27.30
CA HIS A 484 -11.72 -7.40 -26.48
C HIS A 484 -11.52 -6.28 -25.45
N LEU A 485 -10.97 -6.62 -24.28
CA LEU A 485 -10.79 -5.73 -23.15
C LEU A 485 -12.11 -5.08 -22.64
N ALA A 486 -13.25 -5.75 -22.85
CA ALA A 486 -14.57 -5.21 -22.49
C ALA A 486 -14.73 -4.96 -20.98
N ARG A 487 -13.97 -5.70 -20.14
CA ARG A 487 -13.96 -5.57 -18.67
C ARG A 487 -12.95 -4.55 -18.14
N LEU A 488 -12.29 -3.80 -19.04
CA LEU A 488 -11.27 -2.83 -18.61
C LEU A 488 -11.88 -1.72 -17.75
N GLN A 489 -11.41 -1.64 -16.52
CA GLN A 489 -11.83 -0.66 -15.53
C GLN A 489 -10.80 0.46 -15.35
N LYS A 490 -9.52 0.14 -15.51
CA LYS A 490 -8.43 1.11 -15.35
C LYS A 490 -7.48 1.06 -16.54
N LEU A 491 -7.28 2.21 -17.18
CA LEU A 491 -6.34 2.38 -18.28
C LEU A 491 -5.41 3.56 -17.98
N ASP A 492 -4.13 3.25 -17.85
CA ASP A 492 -3.09 4.28 -17.65
C ASP A 492 -2.26 4.43 -18.93
N LEU A 493 -2.42 5.55 -19.60
CA LEU A 493 -1.67 5.97 -20.79
C LEU A 493 -0.78 7.19 -20.51
N SER A 494 -0.61 7.54 -19.23
CA SER A 494 0.13 8.73 -18.82
C SER A 494 1.58 8.75 -19.32
N TYR A 495 2.15 9.92 -19.42
CA TYR A 495 3.56 10.14 -19.76
C TYR A 495 4.00 9.62 -21.15
N ASN A 496 3.05 9.49 -22.09
CA ASN A 496 3.31 9.16 -23.49
C ASN A 496 3.20 10.40 -24.37
N ASP A 497 4.13 11.33 -24.18
CA ASP A 497 4.10 12.68 -24.77
C ASP A 497 4.26 12.69 -26.30
N ASN A 498 4.69 11.58 -26.91
CA ASN A 498 4.88 11.44 -28.35
C ASN A 498 3.56 11.19 -29.13
N ILE A 499 2.47 10.94 -28.43
CA ILE A 499 1.15 10.79 -29.05
C ILE A 499 0.72 12.15 -29.60
N SER A 500 0.37 12.21 -30.89
CA SER A 500 -0.10 13.43 -31.56
C SER A 500 -1.53 13.78 -31.14
N ASP A 501 -1.96 15.01 -31.43
CA ASP A 501 -3.35 15.44 -31.19
C ASP A 501 -4.35 14.61 -32.02
N GLU A 502 -3.95 14.16 -33.21
CA GLU A 502 -4.75 13.24 -34.02
C GLU A 502 -4.88 11.87 -33.35
N GLY A 503 -3.80 11.35 -32.76
CA GLY A 503 -3.84 10.11 -31.97
C GLY A 503 -4.81 10.18 -30.81
N TRP A 504 -4.78 11.24 -30.03
CA TRP A 504 -5.73 11.46 -28.96
C TRP A 504 -7.17 11.61 -29.48
N ALA A 505 -7.38 12.30 -30.59
CA ALA A 505 -8.70 12.42 -31.19
C ALA A 505 -9.26 11.07 -31.64
N ILE A 506 -8.45 10.21 -32.27
CA ILE A 506 -8.83 8.84 -32.67
C ILE A 506 -9.20 8.02 -31.42
N PHE A 507 -8.36 8.09 -30.37
CA PHE A 507 -8.56 7.37 -29.14
C PHE A 507 -9.88 7.76 -28.47
N PHE A 508 -10.15 9.04 -28.22
CA PHE A 508 -11.38 9.51 -27.58
C PHE A 508 -12.63 9.19 -28.42
N LYS A 509 -12.53 9.28 -29.73
CA LYS A 509 -13.63 8.86 -30.63
C LYS A 509 -14.03 7.41 -30.42
N GLY A 510 -13.05 6.53 -30.24
CA GLY A 510 -13.26 5.09 -30.07
C GLY A 510 -13.53 4.67 -28.62
N LEU A 511 -13.29 5.53 -27.64
CA LEU A 511 -13.29 5.19 -26.21
C LEU A 511 -14.64 4.64 -25.69
N ALA A 512 -15.73 4.89 -26.39
CA ALA A 512 -17.08 4.46 -26.01
C ALA A 512 -17.27 2.92 -25.90
N VAL A 513 -16.30 2.13 -26.34
CA VAL A 513 -16.33 0.65 -26.24
C VAL A 513 -16.06 0.18 -24.79
N PHE A 514 -15.32 0.96 -24.01
CA PHE A 514 -14.94 0.61 -22.63
C PHE A 514 -16.04 0.98 -21.63
N LYS A 515 -17.09 0.20 -21.55
CA LYS A 515 -18.27 0.50 -20.71
C LYS A 515 -18.00 0.44 -19.20
N GLU A 516 -17.04 -0.37 -18.78
CA GLU A 516 -16.69 -0.57 -17.37
C GLU A 516 -15.53 0.36 -16.92
N LEU A 517 -14.99 1.19 -17.82
CA LEU A 517 -13.86 2.05 -17.51
C LEU A 517 -14.22 3.06 -16.42
N SER A 518 -13.60 2.92 -15.26
CA SER A 518 -13.78 3.77 -14.09
C SER A 518 -12.66 4.79 -13.91
N GLU A 519 -11.45 4.46 -14.36
CA GLU A 519 -10.27 5.31 -14.23
C GLU A 519 -9.52 5.36 -15.57
N LEU A 520 -9.23 6.57 -16.04
CA LEU A 520 -8.42 6.84 -17.22
C LEU A 520 -7.36 7.90 -16.87
N ASP A 521 -6.09 7.63 -17.15
CA ASP A 521 -5.03 8.62 -16.99
C ASP A 521 -4.33 8.88 -18.33
N VAL A 522 -4.38 10.13 -18.78
CA VAL A 522 -3.72 10.63 -19.98
C VAL A 522 -2.78 11.79 -19.66
N SER A 523 -2.34 11.93 -18.43
CA SER A 523 -1.46 13.00 -17.94
C SER A 523 -0.15 13.03 -18.72
N LEU A 524 0.38 14.23 -18.94
CA LEU A 524 1.71 14.42 -19.53
C LEU A 524 2.81 14.36 -18.46
N ARG A 525 4.05 14.18 -18.90
CA ARG A 525 5.23 14.22 -18.00
C ARG A 525 5.31 15.55 -17.26
N PRO A 526 5.86 15.57 -16.03
CA PRO A 526 6.03 16.81 -15.26
C PRO A 526 6.81 17.91 -15.97
N SER A 527 7.72 17.54 -16.89
CA SER A 527 8.50 18.47 -17.72
C SER A 527 7.78 18.96 -18.96
N SER A 528 6.64 18.36 -19.32
CA SER A 528 5.86 18.67 -20.51
C SER A 528 4.69 19.59 -20.19
N CYS A 529 4.24 20.32 -21.20
CA CYS A 529 3.07 21.18 -21.13
C CYS A 529 2.53 21.35 -22.55
N ARG A 530 1.30 20.93 -22.82
CA ARG A 530 0.67 21.02 -24.15
C ARG A 530 -0.79 21.43 -23.99
N ASP A 531 -1.30 22.14 -24.98
CA ASP A 531 -2.73 22.46 -25.08
C ASP A 531 -3.52 21.21 -25.47
N CYS A 532 -4.75 21.13 -24.99
CA CYS A 532 -5.68 20.03 -25.33
C CYS A 532 -6.11 20.01 -26.81
N GLY A 533 -5.76 21.03 -27.60
CA GLY A 533 -5.99 21.09 -29.03
C GLY A 533 -7.42 20.75 -29.47
N MET A 534 -7.52 20.13 -30.63
CA MET A 534 -8.80 19.76 -31.26
C MET A 534 -9.47 18.53 -30.63
N TRP A 535 -8.72 17.69 -29.91
CA TRP A 535 -9.27 16.47 -29.34
C TRP A 535 -10.14 16.68 -28.09
N PHE A 536 -10.14 17.87 -27.50
CA PHE A 536 -10.94 18.17 -26.30
C PHE A 536 -12.45 17.98 -26.54
N SER A 537 -12.95 18.30 -27.72
CA SER A 537 -14.35 18.07 -28.09
C SER A 537 -14.70 16.58 -28.14
N GLU A 538 -13.77 15.77 -28.66
CA GLU A 538 -13.93 14.31 -28.71
C GLU A 538 -13.90 13.69 -27.31
N LEU A 539 -13.04 14.22 -26.43
CA LEU A 539 -13.02 13.83 -25.02
C LEU A 539 -14.41 14.06 -24.38
N LEU A 540 -14.97 15.27 -24.48
CA LEU A 540 -16.28 15.57 -23.90
C LEU A 540 -17.39 14.67 -24.46
N ALA A 541 -17.35 14.39 -25.76
CA ALA A 541 -18.27 13.46 -26.40
C ALA A 541 -18.09 12.01 -25.89
N ALA A 542 -16.86 11.59 -25.61
CA ALA A 542 -16.57 10.28 -25.04
C ALA A 542 -17.06 10.16 -23.59
N LEU A 543 -16.85 11.18 -22.77
CA LEU A 543 -17.28 11.18 -21.36
C LEU A 543 -18.79 10.91 -21.20
N THR A 544 -19.62 11.37 -22.14
CA THR A 544 -21.08 11.08 -22.12
C THR A 544 -21.39 9.60 -22.34
N LYS A 545 -20.49 8.86 -22.97
CA LYS A 545 -20.66 7.45 -23.35
C LYS A 545 -20.01 6.44 -22.41
N LEU A 546 -19.29 6.94 -21.38
CA LEU A 546 -18.57 6.15 -20.38
C LEU A 546 -19.31 6.18 -19.03
N PRO A 547 -20.30 5.31 -18.82
CA PRO A 547 -21.19 5.40 -17.65
C PRO A 547 -20.45 5.15 -16.32
N ALA A 548 -19.41 4.32 -16.32
CA ALA A 548 -18.68 3.92 -15.12
C ALA A 548 -17.54 4.90 -14.74
N LEU A 549 -17.15 5.83 -15.63
CA LEU A 549 -15.98 6.67 -15.40
C LEU A 549 -16.17 7.57 -14.16
N ALA A 550 -15.25 7.42 -13.22
CA ALA A 550 -15.21 8.15 -11.95
C ALA A 550 -13.98 9.07 -11.82
N GLU A 551 -12.86 8.72 -12.48
CA GLU A 551 -11.62 9.50 -12.40
C GLU A 551 -10.97 9.65 -13.78
N LEU A 552 -10.56 10.90 -14.11
CA LEU A 552 -9.81 11.24 -15.32
C LEU A 552 -8.57 12.06 -14.95
N GLY A 553 -7.40 11.48 -15.13
CA GLY A 553 -6.10 12.15 -15.01
C GLY A 553 -5.74 12.90 -16.28
N MET A 554 -5.52 14.21 -16.17
CA MET A 554 -5.14 15.11 -17.27
C MET A 554 -4.07 16.12 -16.82
N GLN A 555 -3.19 15.75 -15.91
CA GLN A 555 -2.17 16.66 -15.40
C GLN A 555 -1.27 17.17 -16.51
N ARG A 556 -0.84 18.44 -16.43
CA ARG A 556 0.05 19.13 -17.35
C ARG A 556 -0.56 19.43 -18.74
N TRP A 557 -1.82 19.09 -19.00
CA TRP A 557 -2.54 19.64 -20.13
C TRP A 557 -3.02 21.07 -19.84
N VAL A 558 -2.78 21.98 -20.75
CA VAL A 558 -3.22 23.38 -20.64
C VAL A 558 -4.65 23.48 -21.14
N LEU A 559 -5.55 23.79 -20.23
CA LEU A 559 -6.96 24.05 -20.53
C LEU A 559 -7.20 25.55 -20.64
N SER A 560 -7.84 26.00 -21.72
CA SER A 560 -8.37 27.34 -21.79
C SER A 560 -9.47 27.54 -20.74
N GLU A 561 -9.74 28.77 -20.38
CA GLU A 561 -10.80 29.11 -19.42
C GLU A 561 -12.17 28.53 -19.82
N SER A 562 -12.48 28.55 -21.12
CA SER A 562 -13.71 27.95 -21.64
C SER A 562 -13.74 26.43 -21.53
N GLN A 563 -12.61 25.75 -21.75
CA GLN A 563 -12.50 24.29 -21.60
C GLN A 563 -12.65 23.88 -20.14
N ARG A 564 -12.01 24.63 -19.23
CA ARG A 564 -12.13 24.40 -17.78
C ARG A 564 -13.58 24.50 -17.30
N LYS A 565 -14.26 25.57 -17.69
CA LYS A 565 -15.71 25.74 -17.36
C LYS A 565 -16.57 24.61 -17.93
N ARG A 566 -16.26 24.12 -19.13
CA ARG A 566 -16.98 23.00 -19.73
C ARG A 566 -16.77 21.68 -18.98
N LEU A 567 -15.59 21.42 -18.41
CA LEU A 567 -15.36 20.26 -17.54
C LEU A 567 -16.10 20.41 -16.20
N GLU A 568 -16.05 21.60 -15.60
CA GLU A 568 -16.75 21.90 -14.34
C GLU A 568 -18.26 21.75 -14.48
N SER A 569 -18.86 22.29 -15.56
CA SER A 569 -20.30 22.16 -15.82
C SER A 569 -20.69 20.75 -16.25
N PHE A 570 -19.77 19.95 -16.82
CA PHE A 570 -20.08 18.61 -17.32
C PHE A 570 -20.76 17.73 -16.27
N ASN A 571 -20.23 17.72 -15.05
CA ASN A 571 -20.77 16.91 -13.95
C ASN A 571 -22.20 17.34 -13.58
N GLN A 572 -22.46 18.66 -13.54
CA GLN A 572 -23.79 19.22 -13.24
C GLN A 572 -24.79 18.91 -14.36
N ASP A 573 -24.39 19.14 -15.62
CA ASP A 573 -25.26 18.98 -16.79
C ASP A 573 -25.66 17.52 -17.02
N ASN A 574 -24.74 16.57 -16.69
CA ASN A 574 -24.94 15.13 -16.90
C ASN A 574 -25.27 14.35 -15.62
N LYS A 575 -25.45 15.02 -14.47
CA LYS A 575 -25.67 14.39 -13.15
C LYS A 575 -24.60 13.34 -12.84
N ARG A 576 -23.34 13.69 -13.06
CA ARG A 576 -22.15 12.85 -12.87
C ARG A 576 -21.27 13.42 -11.76
N SER A 577 -20.36 12.60 -11.25
CA SER A 577 -19.36 12.99 -10.24
C SER A 577 -17.96 12.52 -10.66
N ILE A 578 -17.57 12.81 -11.91
CA ILE A 578 -16.23 12.49 -12.39
C ILE A 578 -15.23 13.42 -11.70
N ARG A 579 -14.18 12.85 -11.15
CA ARG A 579 -13.05 13.60 -10.62
C ARG A 579 -12.08 13.91 -11.76
N PHE A 580 -11.88 15.17 -12.05
CA PHE A 580 -10.89 15.63 -13.01
C PHE A 580 -9.61 16.04 -12.27
N ASP A 581 -8.49 15.39 -12.57
CA ASP A 581 -7.17 15.72 -12.04
C ASP A 581 -6.35 16.41 -13.15
N CYS A 582 -6.43 17.79 -13.18
CA CYS A 582 -5.88 18.64 -14.25
C CYS A 582 -4.75 19.52 -13.76
#